data_24df259f31627fe54156b6be758e4279
#
_entry.id   24df259f31627fe54156b6be758e4279
#
_cell.length_a   1.000
_cell.length_b   1.000
_cell.length_c   1.000
_cell.angle_alpha   90.00
_cell.angle_beta   90.00
_cell.angle_gamma   90.00
#
_symmetry.space_group_name_H-M   'P 1'
#
loop_
_entity.id
_entity.type
_entity.pdbx_description
1 polymer ?
#
loop_
_entity_poly.entity_id
_entity_poly.type
_entity_poly.pdbx_seq_one_letter_code
_entity_poly.pdbx_strand_id
1 'polypeptide(L)'
;ILLWAKGYAIGLNLDVNIEEPDVYPLAIQGPKSEDLMVSVFGEDIKKIKFFNYRVMDFMGTKQIIARSGYSKQDGFEIYFKTHDKHFNSVEMGEELWKTLWQAGQKYNISPGCPNLIDRIEGGLMSYGNDFNSENNPLECNLDKYCKTEDDHDFIGKEALQKIQKNGVKQKIRGILFDGEPLTGIGQPLPVLSNENKKIGQITSGIYSPRIKKNIGLSMILK
;
A
#
# COMPACT_ATOMS: atom_id res chain seq x y z
N ILE A 1 -15.59 8.23 2.22
CA ILE A 1 -14.47 9.02 2.79
C ILE A 1 -14.49 10.45 2.28
N LEU A 2 -14.55 10.71 0.96
CA LEU A 2 -14.47 12.06 0.36
C LEU A 2 -15.52 13.02 0.93
N LEU A 3 -16.80 12.64 0.94
CA LEU A 3 -17.89 13.45 1.49
C LEU A 3 -17.73 13.71 2.99
N TRP A 4 -17.28 12.72 3.73
CA TRP A 4 -16.99 12.85 5.15
C TRP A 4 -15.86 13.84 5.42
N ALA A 5 -14.75 13.73 4.69
CA ALA A 5 -13.63 14.65 4.80
C ALA A 5 -14.01 16.09 4.44
N LYS A 6 -14.78 16.27 3.35
CA LYS A 6 -15.31 17.59 2.96
C LYS A 6 -16.23 18.16 4.04
N GLY A 7 -17.11 17.35 4.62
CA GLY A 7 -18.00 17.78 5.71
C GLY A 7 -17.23 18.26 6.93
N TYR A 8 -16.14 17.57 7.30
CA TYR A 8 -15.26 18.02 8.38
C TYR A 8 -14.52 19.30 8.05
N ALA A 9 -13.99 19.44 6.85
CA ALA A 9 -13.29 20.65 6.43
C ALA A 9 -14.21 21.88 6.51
N ILE A 10 -15.46 21.75 6.04
CA ILE A 10 -16.46 22.81 6.11
C ILE A 10 -16.85 23.09 7.57
N GLY A 11 -17.15 22.05 8.37
CA GLY A 11 -17.56 22.19 9.75
C GLY A 11 -16.53 22.83 10.66
N LEU A 12 -15.24 22.64 10.37
CA LEU A 12 -14.12 23.23 11.08
C LEU A 12 -13.57 24.51 10.42
N ASN A 13 -14.23 25.00 9.37
CA ASN A 13 -13.82 26.17 8.59
C ASN A 13 -12.35 26.12 8.15
N LEU A 14 -11.90 24.97 7.64
CA LEU A 14 -10.53 24.77 7.17
C LEU A 14 -10.39 25.26 5.72
N ASP A 15 -9.32 26.02 5.46
CA ASP A 15 -8.96 26.45 4.10
C ASP A 15 -8.21 25.32 3.37
N VAL A 16 -8.96 24.31 2.95
CA VAL A 16 -8.43 23.13 2.24
C VAL A 16 -9.36 22.75 1.09
N ASN A 17 -8.76 22.32 -0.03
CA ASN A 17 -9.47 21.69 -1.12
C ASN A 17 -9.29 20.17 -1.03
N ILE A 18 -10.38 19.42 -1.04
CA ILE A 18 -10.39 17.95 -0.97
C ILE A 18 -11.07 17.43 -2.23
N GLU A 19 -10.32 16.70 -3.04
CA GLU A 19 -10.80 16.15 -4.31
C GLU A 19 -10.28 14.75 -4.54
N GLU A 20 -10.97 14.02 -5.39
CA GLU A 20 -10.48 12.77 -5.97
C GLU A 20 -9.78 13.13 -7.29
N PRO A 21 -8.46 12.93 -7.41
CA PRO A 21 -7.74 13.28 -8.62
C PRO A 21 -8.06 12.27 -9.73
N ASP A 22 -8.19 12.76 -10.95
CA ASP A 22 -8.28 11.90 -12.13
C ASP A 22 -6.89 11.47 -12.60
N VAL A 23 -6.41 10.40 -12.00
CA VAL A 23 -5.08 9.81 -12.28
C VAL A 23 -5.17 8.31 -12.40
N TYR A 24 -4.30 7.74 -13.24
CA TYR A 24 -4.17 6.29 -13.42
C TYR A 24 -2.77 5.87 -12.95
N PRO A 25 -2.65 5.15 -11.84
CA PRO A 25 -1.34 4.70 -11.36
C PRO A 25 -0.84 3.51 -12.19
N LEU A 26 0.40 3.61 -12.68
CA LEU A 26 1.14 2.52 -13.28
C LEU A 26 2.33 2.18 -12.39
N ALA A 27 2.38 0.95 -11.85
CA ALA A 27 3.43 0.51 -10.96
C ALA A 27 4.54 -0.22 -11.72
N ILE A 28 5.79 0.16 -11.48
CA ILE A 28 7.01 -0.52 -11.93
C ILE A 28 7.75 -0.99 -10.68
N GLN A 29 7.73 -2.30 -10.42
CA GLN A 29 8.22 -2.89 -9.19
C GLN A 29 9.29 -3.94 -9.47
N GLY A 30 10.23 -4.11 -8.55
CA GLY A 30 11.26 -5.14 -8.61
C GLY A 30 12.68 -4.59 -8.57
N PRO A 31 13.68 -5.48 -8.44
CA PRO A 31 15.08 -5.09 -8.18
C PRO A 31 15.74 -4.31 -9.32
N LYS A 32 15.19 -4.36 -10.54
CA LYS A 32 15.69 -3.61 -11.70
C LYS A 32 14.80 -2.42 -12.10
N SER A 33 13.84 -2.07 -11.24
CA SER A 33 12.90 -0.97 -11.51
C SER A 33 13.62 0.38 -11.63
N GLU A 34 14.62 0.65 -10.80
CA GLU A 34 15.39 1.90 -10.86
C GLU A 34 16.14 2.03 -12.20
N ASP A 35 16.82 0.96 -12.65
CA ASP A 35 17.54 0.96 -13.92
C ASP A 35 16.61 1.19 -15.10
N LEU A 36 15.44 0.55 -15.08
CA LEU A 36 14.42 0.76 -16.10
C LEU A 36 13.92 2.20 -16.10
N MET A 37 13.56 2.73 -14.93
CA MET A 37 13.05 4.08 -14.81
C MET A 37 14.09 5.13 -15.22
N VAL A 38 15.36 4.92 -14.88
CA VAL A 38 16.49 5.77 -15.35
C VAL A 38 16.60 5.74 -16.87
N SER A 39 16.44 4.58 -17.50
CA SER A 39 16.53 4.46 -18.96
C SER A 39 15.41 5.22 -19.72
N VAL A 40 14.29 5.50 -19.05
CA VAL A 40 13.14 6.22 -19.66
C VAL A 40 13.09 7.68 -19.22
N PHE A 41 13.33 7.96 -17.96
CA PHE A 41 13.14 9.30 -17.36
C PHE A 41 14.46 9.99 -16.97
N GLY A 42 15.61 9.31 -17.11
CA GLY A 42 16.92 9.86 -16.81
C GLY A 42 17.36 9.73 -15.34
N GLU A 43 18.57 10.20 -15.06
CA GLU A 43 19.27 10.02 -13.78
C GLU A 43 18.57 10.66 -12.56
N ASP A 44 17.65 11.59 -12.79
CA ASP A 44 16.90 12.26 -11.72
C ASP A 44 15.99 11.30 -10.95
N ILE A 45 15.66 10.14 -11.51
CA ILE A 45 14.96 9.05 -10.84
C ILE A 45 15.68 8.62 -9.55
N LYS A 46 17.01 8.50 -9.59
CA LYS A 46 17.84 8.10 -8.44
C LYS A 46 17.77 9.07 -7.26
N LYS A 47 17.36 10.31 -7.51
CA LYS A 47 17.21 11.34 -6.47
C LYS A 47 15.88 11.23 -5.71
N ILE A 48 14.95 10.38 -6.16
CA ILE A 48 13.67 10.16 -5.49
C ILE A 48 13.90 9.20 -4.32
N LYS A 49 13.77 9.71 -3.09
CA LYS A 49 13.86 8.90 -1.88
C LYS A 49 12.56 8.11 -1.69
N PHE A 50 12.63 7.03 -0.92
CA PHE A 50 11.45 6.23 -0.57
C PHE A 50 10.34 7.12 0.05
N PHE A 51 9.09 6.91 -0.38
CA PHE A 51 7.92 7.74 -0.05
C PHE A 51 8.03 9.23 -0.44
N ASN A 52 8.91 9.55 -1.38
CA ASN A 52 8.95 10.87 -2.01
C ASN A 52 8.57 10.75 -3.48
N TYR A 53 8.34 11.89 -4.12
CA TYR A 53 8.01 11.96 -5.54
C TYR A 53 8.75 13.09 -6.24
N ARG A 54 8.77 13.02 -7.56
CA ARG A 54 9.13 14.13 -8.45
C ARG A 54 8.12 14.28 -9.56
N VAL A 55 7.99 15.51 -10.03
CA VAL A 55 7.26 15.81 -11.27
C VAL A 55 8.27 15.74 -12.40
N MET A 56 8.03 14.84 -13.36
CA MET A 56 8.92 14.60 -14.49
C MET A 56 8.15 14.72 -15.80
N ASP A 57 8.86 15.03 -16.87
CA ASP A 57 8.26 15.15 -18.20
C ASP A 57 8.13 13.79 -18.87
N PHE A 58 6.99 13.56 -19.50
CA PHE A 58 6.78 12.47 -20.44
C PHE A 58 6.00 13.00 -21.62
N MET A 59 6.64 13.01 -22.80
CA MET A 59 6.05 13.50 -24.06
C MET A 59 5.44 14.92 -23.96
N GLY A 60 6.13 15.83 -23.25
CA GLY A 60 5.68 17.20 -23.10
C GLY A 60 4.62 17.42 -22.00
N THR A 61 4.26 16.37 -21.24
CA THR A 61 3.32 16.45 -20.12
C THR A 61 4.01 16.14 -18.80
N LYS A 62 3.54 16.79 -17.74
CA LYS A 62 4.10 16.63 -16.38
C LYS A 62 3.40 15.48 -15.65
N GLN A 63 4.15 14.45 -15.33
CA GLN A 63 3.70 13.29 -14.58
C GLN A 63 4.33 13.22 -13.20
N ILE A 64 3.58 12.74 -12.21
CA ILE A 64 4.11 12.51 -10.86
C ILE A 64 4.68 11.10 -10.81
N ILE A 65 5.95 10.97 -10.47
CA ILE A 65 6.62 9.69 -10.25
C ILE A 65 7.01 9.61 -8.78
N ALA A 66 6.42 8.67 -8.07
CA ALA A 66 6.71 8.40 -6.67
C ALA A 66 7.56 7.13 -6.52
N ARG A 67 8.49 7.13 -5.56
CA ARG A 67 9.20 5.91 -5.17
C ARG A 67 8.39 5.22 -4.08
N SER A 68 7.45 4.43 -4.50
CA SER A 68 6.48 3.73 -3.66
C SER A 68 6.01 2.44 -4.34
N GLY A 69 5.23 1.63 -3.64
CA GLY A 69 4.67 0.40 -4.18
C GLY A 69 4.11 -0.53 -3.12
N TYR A 70 3.40 -1.56 -3.56
CA TYR A 70 2.74 -2.54 -2.72
C TYR A 70 3.31 -3.95 -2.88
N SER A 71 4.63 -4.05 -3.11
CA SER A 71 5.34 -5.32 -3.37
C SER A 71 6.41 -5.64 -2.34
N LYS A 72 6.76 -4.69 -1.45
CA LYS A 72 7.96 -4.70 -0.61
C LYS A 72 9.28 -4.81 -1.39
N GLN A 73 9.23 -4.75 -2.70
CA GLN A 73 10.41 -4.59 -3.54
C GLN A 73 10.64 -3.10 -3.77
N ASP A 74 11.82 -2.74 -4.25
CA ASP A 74 12.03 -1.38 -4.72
C ASP A 74 11.21 -1.13 -5.98
N GLY A 75 10.74 0.11 -6.15
CA GLY A 75 9.87 0.40 -7.27
C GLY A 75 9.34 1.82 -7.28
N PHE A 76 8.58 2.08 -8.32
CA PHE A 76 7.99 3.39 -8.59
C PHE A 76 6.52 3.23 -8.98
N GLU A 77 5.76 4.27 -8.70
CA GLU A 77 4.39 4.45 -9.18
C GLU A 77 4.33 5.75 -9.97
N ILE A 78 3.89 5.65 -11.23
CA ILE A 78 3.68 6.77 -12.11
C ILE A 78 2.20 7.13 -12.02
N TYR A 79 1.88 8.29 -11.48
CA TYR A 79 0.52 8.81 -11.40
C TYR A 79 0.23 9.61 -12.67
N PHE A 80 -0.28 8.90 -13.64
CA PHE A 80 -0.54 9.43 -14.97
C PHE A 80 -1.77 10.32 -14.95
N LYS A 81 -1.60 11.62 -15.27
CA LYS A 81 -2.69 12.59 -15.38
C LYS A 81 -3.26 12.61 -16.80
N THR A 82 -4.57 12.60 -16.87
CA THR A 82 -5.29 12.53 -18.16
C THR A 82 -5.83 13.86 -18.66
N HIS A 83 -5.84 14.89 -17.79
CA HIS A 83 -6.41 16.19 -18.13
C HIS A 83 -5.39 17.13 -18.78
N ASP A 84 -4.94 16.78 -19.98
CA ASP A 84 -4.50 17.81 -20.92
C ASP A 84 -5.49 17.83 -22.09
N LYS A 85 -6.13 18.96 -22.34
CA LYS A 85 -7.13 19.13 -23.42
C LYS A 85 -6.54 18.89 -24.81
N HIS A 86 -5.23 18.79 -24.93
CA HIS A 86 -4.49 18.62 -26.16
C HIS A 86 -4.03 17.19 -26.44
N PHE A 87 -4.22 16.26 -25.49
CA PHE A 87 -3.77 14.87 -25.62
C PHE A 87 -4.90 13.89 -25.32
N ASN A 88 -5.03 12.87 -26.17
CA ASN A 88 -5.84 11.71 -25.87
C ASN A 88 -5.15 10.89 -24.74
N SER A 89 -5.74 10.86 -23.58
CA SER A 89 -5.21 10.19 -22.39
C SER A 89 -4.97 8.70 -22.58
N VAL A 90 -5.78 8.04 -23.40
CA VAL A 90 -5.65 6.61 -23.71
C VAL A 90 -4.39 6.39 -24.55
N GLU A 91 -4.18 7.17 -25.60
CA GLU A 91 -3.00 7.07 -26.46
C GLU A 91 -1.70 7.32 -25.70
N MET A 92 -1.69 8.29 -24.80
CA MET A 92 -0.53 8.57 -23.96
C MET A 92 -0.26 7.46 -22.94
N GLY A 93 -1.28 6.88 -22.35
CA GLY A 93 -1.15 5.73 -21.46
C GLY A 93 -0.60 4.50 -22.18
N GLU A 94 -1.07 4.25 -23.38
CA GLU A 94 -0.53 3.19 -24.26
C GLU A 94 0.93 3.44 -24.62
N GLU A 95 1.29 4.68 -24.93
CA GLU A 95 2.66 5.04 -25.30
C GLU A 95 3.60 4.92 -24.11
N LEU A 96 3.16 5.32 -22.91
CA LEU A 96 3.91 5.10 -21.67
C LEU A 96 4.14 3.61 -21.43
N TRP A 97 3.10 2.80 -21.56
CA TRP A 97 3.21 1.34 -21.45
C TRP A 97 4.20 0.77 -22.47
N LYS A 98 4.06 1.13 -23.75
CA LYS A 98 4.95 0.67 -24.84
C LYS A 98 6.41 1.06 -24.57
N THR A 99 6.62 2.31 -24.16
CA THR A 99 7.97 2.83 -23.85
C THR A 99 8.63 2.05 -22.70
N LEU A 100 7.90 1.85 -21.60
CA LEU A 100 8.40 1.08 -20.46
C LEU A 100 8.60 -0.39 -20.82
N TRP A 101 7.67 -0.97 -21.58
CA TRP A 101 7.76 -2.36 -22.02
C TRP A 101 8.99 -2.59 -22.92
N GLN A 102 9.23 -1.74 -23.91
CA GLN A 102 10.37 -1.84 -24.82
C GLN A 102 11.69 -1.63 -24.05
N ALA A 103 11.80 -0.59 -23.24
CA ALA A 103 12.97 -0.32 -22.43
C ALA A 103 13.25 -1.42 -21.41
N GLY A 104 12.20 -2.09 -20.94
CA GLY A 104 12.26 -3.13 -19.92
C GLY A 104 12.69 -4.51 -20.40
N GLN A 105 12.69 -4.77 -21.72
CA GLN A 105 13.03 -6.09 -22.29
C GLN A 105 14.41 -6.57 -21.83
N LYS A 106 15.41 -5.69 -21.86
CA LYS A 106 16.78 -6.00 -21.38
C LYS A 106 16.85 -6.30 -19.88
N TYR A 107 15.81 -5.98 -19.12
CA TYR A 107 15.71 -6.22 -17.68
C TYR A 107 14.79 -7.40 -17.34
N ASN A 108 14.28 -8.12 -18.36
CA ASN A 108 13.29 -9.20 -18.22
C ASN A 108 11.99 -8.71 -17.59
N ILE A 109 11.46 -7.58 -18.08
CA ILE A 109 10.16 -7.06 -17.63
C ILE A 109 9.05 -8.07 -17.98
N SER A 110 8.10 -8.21 -17.09
CA SER A 110 6.88 -8.98 -17.32
C SER A 110 5.67 -8.24 -16.78
N PRO A 111 4.46 -8.48 -17.31
CA PRO A 111 3.24 -7.97 -16.69
C PRO A 111 3.14 -8.52 -15.27
N GLY A 112 2.75 -7.66 -14.33
CA GLY A 112 2.61 -8.01 -12.93
C GLY A 112 1.27 -7.54 -12.35
N CYS A 113 0.97 -8.07 -11.19
CA CYS A 113 -0.13 -7.62 -10.35
C CYS A 113 0.33 -7.66 -8.88
N PRO A 114 -0.40 -7.02 -7.96
CA PRO A 114 -0.13 -7.18 -6.54
C PRO A 114 -0.08 -8.65 -6.15
N ASN A 115 1.05 -9.08 -5.57
CA ASN A 115 1.31 -10.47 -5.25
C ASN A 115 0.99 -10.74 -3.78
N LEU A 116 0.14 -11.73 -3.53
CA LEU A 116 -0.29 -12.08 -2.18
C LEU A 116 0.89 -12.57 -1.32
N ILE A 117 1.85 -13.30 -1.90
CA ILE A 117 3.04 -13.79 -1.19
C ILE A 117 3.88 -12.60 -0.74
N ASP A 118 4.26 -11.73 -1.67
CA ASP A 118 5.14 -10.59 -1.40
C ASP A 118 4.54 -9.65 -0.34
N ARG A 119 3.22 -9.37 -0.43
CA ARG A 119 2.58 -8.48 0.53
C ARG A 119 2.53 -9.08 1.94
N ILE A 120 2.22 -10.38 2.08
CA ILE A 120 2.16 -11.04 3.40
C ILE A 120 3.55 -11.18 3.98
N GLU A 121 4.55 -11.61 3.20
CA GLU A 121 5.96 -11.62 3.61
C GLU A 121 6.43 -10.22 4.03
N GLY A 122 5.91 -9.19 3.38
CA GLY A 122 6.17 -7.79 3.68
C GLY A 122 5.42 -7.23 4.88
N GLY A 123 4.43 -7.93 5.39
CA GLY A 123 3.53 -7.42 6.40
C GLY A 123 2.63 -6.29 5.89
N LEU A 124 2.39 -6.23 4.56
CA LEU A 124 1.53 -5.23 3.95
C LEU A 124 0.06 -5.68 4.07
N MET A 125 -0.67 -4.94 4.86
CA MET A 125 -2.09 -5.21 5.13
C MET A 125 -2.97 -4.75 3.97
N SER A 126 -4.12 -5.42 3.82
CA SER A 126 -5.16 -5.05 2.87
C SER A 126 -6.42 -4.63 3.63
N TYR A 127 -6.91 -3.41 3.37
CA TYR A 127 -8.18 -2.95 3.90
C TYR A 127 -9.34 -3.81 3.37
N GLY A 128 -10.24 -4.18 4.26
CA GLY A 128 -11.33 -5.10 3.96
C GLY A 128 -10.99 -6.57 4.19
N ASN A 129 -9.70 -6.95 4.09
CA ASN A 129 -9.25 -8.31 4.40
C ASN A 129 -8.65 -8.40 5.81
N ASP A 130 -7.57 -7.64 6.06
CA ASP A 130 -6.79 -7.77 7.29
C ASP A 130 -7.29 -6.84 8.40
N PHE A 131 -7.91 -5.76 8.03
CA PHE A 131 -8.52 -4.78 8.93
C PHE A 131 -9.62 -3.99 8.20
N ASN A 132 -10.48 -3.32 8.97
CA ASN A 132 -11.56 -2.48 8.46
C ASN A 132 -11.80 -1.27 9.39
N SER A 133 -12.95 -0.59 9.24
CA SER A 133 -13.31 0.58 10.04
C SER A 133 -13.56 0.30 11.53
N GLU A 134 -13.66 -0.97 11.93
CA GLU A 134 -13.80 -1.37 13.35
C GLU A 134 -12.46 -1.45 14.07
N ASN A 135 -11.36 -1.46 13.32
CA ASN A 135 -10.01 -1.52 13.87
C ASN A 135 -9.40 -0.12 14.02
N ASN A 136 -8.68 0.08 15.10
CA ASN A 136 -7.88 1.29 15.26
C ASN A 136 -6.43 1.08 14.75
N PRO A 137 -5.70 2.17 14.44
CA PRO A 137 -4.33 2.07 13.92
C PRO A 137 -3.35 1.32 14.84
N LEU A 138 -3.57 1.37 16.16
CA LEU A 138 -2.68 0.73 17.15
C LEU A 138 -2.82 -0.80 17.12
N GLU A 139 -4.01 -1.32 16.81
CA GLU A 139 -4.24 -2.75 16.53
C GLU A 139 -3.53 -3.21 15.27
N CYS A 140 -3.38 -2.32 14.30
CA CYS A 140 -2.80 -2.57 12.98
C CYS A 140 -1.28 -2.31 12.91
N ASN A 141 -0.57 -2.07 14.01
CA ASN A 141 0.85 -1.68 14.04
C ASN A 141 1.16 -0.40 13.22
N LEU A 142 0.20 0.52 13.12
CA LEU A 142 0.34 1.80 12.44
C LEU A 142 0.61 2.96 13.42
N ASP A 143 0.96 2.63 14.66
CA ASP A 143 1.26 3.57 15.73
C ASP A 143 2.32 4.61 15.34
N LYS A 144 3.33 4.21 14.56
CA LYS A 144 4.37 5.11 14.05
C LYS A 144 3.86 6.26 13.17
N TYR A 145 2.65 6.12 12.62
CA TYR A 145 1.99 7.15 11.81
C TYR A 145 1.00 8.00 12.61
N CYS A 146 0.71 7.61 13.86
CA CYS A 146 -0.26 8.28 14.72
C CYS A 146 0.47 8.94 15.89
N LYS A 147 1.06 10.11 15.62
CA LYS A 147 1.85 10.85 16.61
C LYS A 147 0.95 11.58 17.59
N THR A 148 0.46 10.86 18.57
CA THR A 148 -0.47 11.39 19.59
C THR A 148 0.20 12.33 20.60
N GLU A 149 1.53 12.29 20.67
CA GLU A 149 2.33 13.14 21.58
C GLU A 149 2.72 14.50 20.98
N ASP A 150 2.56 14.66 19.65
CA ASP A 150 2.88 15.93 18.97
C ASP A 150 1.86 17.01 19.33
N ASP A 151 2.24 18.30 19.23
CA ASP A 151 1.39 19.44 19.60
C ASP A 151 0.22 19.65 18.62
N HIS A 152 0.34 19.19 17.37
CA HIS A 152 -0.76 19.36 16.41
C HIS A 152 -1.96 18.47 16.76
N ASP A 153 -3.14 19.02 16.57
CA ASP A 153 -4.39 18.32 16.79
C ASP A 153 -4.85 17.59 15.51
N PHE A 154 -5.57 16.47 15.70
CA PHE A 154 -6.21 15.73 14.61
C PHE A 154 -7.42 14.94 15.13
N ILE A 155 -8.32 14.61 14.21
CA ILE A 155 -9.54 13.86 14.53
C ILE A 155 -9.18 12.48 15.10
N GLY A 156 -9.63 12.19 16.32
CA GLY A 156 -9.40 10.92 17.00
C GLY A 156 -8.15 10.88 17.88
N LYS A 157 -7.37 11.99 18.02
CA LYS A 157 -6.17 12.04 18.86
C LYS A 157 -6.45 11.61 20.31
N GLU A 158 -7.46 12.20 20.96
CA GLU A 158 -7.85 11.86 22.35
C GLU A 158 -8.27 10.38 22.48
N ALA A 159 -9.00 9.85 21.49
CA ALA A 159 -9.41 8.45 21.48
C ALA A 159 -8.18 7.51 21.40
N LEU A 160 -7.22 7.84 20.56
CA LEU A 160 -5.98 7.07 20.42
C LEU A 160 -5.12 7.16 21.69
N GLN A 161 -4.99 8.33 22.31
CA GLN A 161 -4.30 8.49 23.60
C GLN A 161 -4.93 7.62 24.69
N LYS A 162 -6.27 7.59 24.76
CA LYS A 162 -7.00 6.73 25.69
C LYS A 162 -6.73 5.24 25.43
N ILE A 163 -6.70 4.82 24.15
CA ILE A 163 -6.38 3.43 23.80
C ILE A 163 -4.93 3.10 24.11
N GLN A 164 -3.98 4.00 23.87
CA GLN A 164 -2.58 3.81 24.25
C GLN A 164 -2.42 3.57 25.75
N LYS A 165 -3.11 4.38 26.58
CA LYS A 165 -3.09 4.25 28.03
C LYS A 165 -3.69 2.93 28.52
N ASN A 166 -4.79 2.50 27.92
CA ASN A 166 -5.53 1.30 28.35
C ASN A 166 -5.02 0.01 27.69
N GLY A 167 -4.21 0.13 26.62
CA GLY A 167 -3.79 -0.96 25.76
C GLY A 167 -4.87 -1.35 24.74
N VAL A 168 -4.43 -2.02 23.66
CA VAL A 168 -5.32 -2.59 22.64
C VAL A 168 -5.81 -3.97 23.06
N LYS A 169 -7.01 -4.36 22.64
CA LYS A 169 -7.61 -5.68 22.92
C LYS A 169 -7.07 -6.78 22.01
N GLN A 170 -6.63 -6.42 20.82
CA GLN A 170 -6.13 -7.32 19.79
C GLN A 170 -4.99 -6.63 19.01
N LYS A 171 -4.22 -7.40 18.28
CA LYS A 171 -3.16 -6.84 17.45
C LYS A 171 -2.90 -7.72 16.23
N ILE A 172 -2.62 -7.09 15.09
CA ILE A 172 -2.23 -7.82 13.89
C ILE A 172 -0.83 -8.41 14.07
N ARG A 173 -0.66 -9.66 13.62
CA ARG A 173 0.59 -10.41 13.68
C ARG A 173 0.84 -11.13 12.37
N GLY A 174 2.09 -11.15 11.93
CA GLY A 174 2.55 -12.12 10.95
C GLY A 174 2.68 -13.49 11.62
N ILE A 175 2.20 -14.53 10.98
CA ILE A 175 2.24 -15.90 11.47
C ILE A 175 2.85 -16.85 10.46
N LEU A 176 3.46 -17.91 10.99
CA LEU A 176 3.87 -19.09 10.24
C LEU A 176 3.07 -20.27 10.78
N PHE A 177 2.60 -21.14 9.90
CA PHE A 177 1.86 -22.32 10.31
C PHE A 177 2.10 -23.49 9.35
N ASP A 178 1.97 -24.69 9.88
CA ASP A 178 2.16 -25.93 9.15
C ASP A 178 0.87 -26.36 8.45
N GLY A 179 0.94 -27.40 7.64
CA GLY A 179 -0.15 -27.95 6.84
C GLY A 179 0.19 -28.00 5.36
N GLU A 180 -0.74 -28.48 4.56
CA GLU A 180 -0.58 -28.50 3.10
C GLU A 180 -0.39 -27.07 2.55
N PRO A 181 0.41 -26.91 1.48
CA PRO A 181 0.63 -25.63 0.85
C PRO A 181 -0.67 -24.96 0.41
N LEU A 182 -0.95 -23.78 0.97
CA LEU A 182 -2.15 -23.01 0.64
C LEU A 182 -1.96 -22.21 -0.65
N THR A 183 -2.96 -22.20 -1.51
CA THR A 183 -3.04 -21.32 -2.68
C THR A 183 -3.61 -19.93 -2.35
N GLY A 184 -4.07 -19.76 -1.13
CA GLY A 184 -4.72 -18.58 -0.58
C GLY A 184 -5.90 -18.98 0.30
N ILE A 185 -6.40 -18.05 1.11
CA ILE A 185 -7.62 -18.24 1.89
C ILE A 185 -8.72 -17.31 1.39
N GLY A 186 -9.91 -17.86 1.16
CA GLY A 186 -11.10 -17.08 0.71
C GLY A 186 -11.92 -16.52 1.86
N GLN A 187 -11.74 -17.07 3.08
CA GLN A 187 -12.43 -16.63 4.30
C GLN A 187 -11.47 -16.71 5.47
N PRO A 188 -11.62 -15.84 6.49
CA PRO A 188 -10.77 -15.88 7.67
C PRO A 188 -10.84 -17.23 8.39
N LEU A 189 -9.68 -17.74 8.79
CA LEU A 189 -9.57 -19.00 9.54
C LEU A 189 -9.39 -18.72 11.03
N PRO A 190 -10.09 -19.45 11.94
CA PRO A 190 -9.96 -19.22 13.36
C PRO A 190 -8.58 -19.62 13.89
N VAL A 191 -8.04 -18.83 14.80
CA VAL A 191 -6.88 -19.21 15.62
C VAL A 191 -7.41 -19.61 16.99
N LEU A 192 -7.04 -20.82 17.42
CA LEU A 192 -7.48 -21.38 18.69
C LEU A 192 -6.30 -21.47 19.67
N SER A 193 -6.58 -21.29 20.96
CA SER A 193 -5.64 -21.63 22.02
C SER A 193 -5.53 -23.15 22.20
N ASN A 194 -4.58 -23.59 23.02
CA ASN A 194 -4.47 -25.01 23.43
C ASN A 194 -5.73 -25.54 24.14
N GLU A 195 -6.56 -24.66 24.63
CA GLU A 195 -7.84 -24.99 25.28
C GLU A 195 -9.03 -24.91 24.30
N ASN A 196 -8.80 -24.88 22.98
CA ASN A 196 -9.80 -24.72 21.92
C ASN A 196 -10.63 -23.42 22.01
N LYS A 197 -10.16 -22.40 22.67
CA LYS A 197 -10.81 -21.09 22.70
C LYS A 197 -10.34 -20.27 21.49
N LYS A 198 -11.26 -19.61 20.79
CA LYS A 198 -10.90 -18.68 19.71
C LYS A 198 -10.15 -17.48 20.29
N ILE A 199 -8.90 -17.29 19.89
CA ILE A 199 -8.01 -16.20 20.29
C ILE A 199 -7.69 -15.25 19.13
N GLY A 200 -8.24 -15.48 17.96
CA GLY A 200 -8.03 -14.62 16.80
C GLY A 200 -8.50 -15.25 15.51
N GLN A 201 -8.05 -14.66 14.41
CA GLN A 201 -8.31 -15.20 13.09
C GLN A 201 -7.20 -14.84 12.11
N ILE A 202 -6.87 -15.78 11.23
CA ILE A 202 -6.01 -15.54 10.07
C ILE A 202 -6.86 -14.82 9.03
N THR A 203 -6.45 -13.63 8.66
CA THR A 203 -7.19 -12.75 7.72
C THR A 203 -6.68 -12.87 6.29
N SER A 204 -5.40 -13.18 6.15
CA SER A 204 -4.76 -13.48 4.86
C SER A 204 -3.75 -14.60 5.05
N GLY A 205 -3.68 -15.53 4.11
CA GLY A 205 -2.75 -16.66 4.20
C GLY A 205 -2.45 -17.27 2.84
N ILE A 206 -1.21 -17.73 2.67
CA ILE A 206 -0.71 -18.37 1.45
C ILE A 206 0.56 -19.16 1.77
N TYR A 207 0.92 -20.13 0.95
CA TYR A 207 2.23 -20.78 1.02
C TYR A 207 3.32 -19.89 0.42
N SER A 208 4.41 -19.69 1.16
CA SER A 208 5.60 -19.00 0.66
C SER A 208 6.65 -20.01 0.22
N PRO A 209 6.97 -20.10 -1.08
CA PRO A 209 8.04 -20.98 -1.56
C PRO A 209 9.42 -20.59 -1.01
N ARG A 210 9.64 -19.31 -0.73
CA ARG A 210 10.89 -18.78 -0.17
C ARG A 210 11.10 -19.20 1.28
N ILE A 211 10.04 -19.12 2.09
CA ILE A 211 10.07 -19.49 3.51
C ILE A 211 9.82 -20.99 3.70
N LYS A 212 9.23 -21.66 2.68
CA LYS A 212 8.81 -23.06 2.68
C LYS A 212 7.80 -23.40 3.79
N LYS A 213 6.90 -22.46 4.07
CA LYS A 213 5.80 -22.59 5.04
C LYS A 213 4.58 -21.80 4.59
N ASN A 214 3.44 -22.14 5.15
CA ASN A 214 2.29 -21.24 5.08
C ASN A 214 2.58 -20.01 5.92
N ILE A 215 2.31 -18.85 5.34
CA ILE A 215 2.44 -17.53 5.97
C ILE A 215 1.09 -16.87 6.03
N GLY A 216 0.89 -16.00 6.99
CA GLY A 216 -0.38 -15.26 7.09
C GLY A 216 -0.27 -13.98 7.90
N LEU A 217 -1.28 -13.14 7.73
CA LEU A 217 -1.60 -12.07 8.66
C LEU A 217 -2.77 -12.52 9.53
N SER A 218 -2.71 -12.19 10.80
CA SER A 218 -3.71 -12.65 11.78
C SER A 218 -4.01 -11.55 12.79
N MET A 219 -5.28 -11.30 13.08
CA MET A 219 -5.71 -10.45 14.19
C MET A 219 -5.83 -11.33 15.43
N ILE A 220 -4.99 -11.10 16.43
CA ILE A 220 -4.87 -11.92 17.64
C ILE A 220 -5.27 -11.12 18.86
N LEU A 221 -6.12 -11.68 19.72
CA LEU A 221 -6.46 -11.15 21.04
C LEU A 221 -5.20 -11.11 21.91
N LYS A 222 -5.14 -10.12 22.79
CA LYS A 222 -4.07 -9.98 23.79
C LYS A 222 -4.39 -10.77 25.06
#